data_c79c55e796f312ed3744ac8ece3b7cff
#
_entry.id   c79c55e796f312ed3744ac8ece3b7cff
#
_cell.length_a   1.000
_cell.length_b   1.000
_cell.length_c   1.000
_cell.angle_alpha   90.00
_cell.angle_beta   90.00
_cell.angle_gamma   90.00
#
_symmetry.space_group_name_H-M   'P 1'
#
loop_
_entity.id
_entity.type
_entity.pdbx_description
1 polymer ?
#
loop_
_entity_poly.entity_id
_entity_poly.type
_entity_poly.pdbx_seq_one_letter_code
_entity_poly.pdbx_strand_id
1 'polypeptide(L)'
;MAKKIDAPEFYKIITKKCVEEAIEMLSKGKHDLKKSTKYDVLLANGDVLPPKEVMKHAALKMGYELKRGTVFGGKAVNNPLKKLGFKIVDKKGNPI
;
A
#
# COMPACT_ATOMS: atom_id res chain seq x y z
N MET A 1 -5.82 -7.50 -19.27
CA MET A 1 -6.30 -7.90 -17.93
C MET A 1 -5.13 -8.10 -16.98
N ALA A 2 -5.29 -7.70 -15.74
CA ALA A 2 -4.24 -7.88 -14.74
C ALA A 2 -4.09 -9.37 -14.36
N LYS A 3 -2.86 -9.83 -14.24
CA LYS A 3 -2.54 -11.18 -13.81
C LYS A 3 -2.68 -11.27 -12.29
N LYS A 4 -3.37 -12.28 -11.80
CA LYS A 4 -3.53 -12.48 -10.36
C LYS A 4 -2.24 -12.99 -9.72
N ILE A 5 -1.88 -12.44 -8.57
CA ILE A 5 -0.67 -12.79 -7.84
C ILE A 5 -0.97 -12.81 -6.33
N ASP A 6 -0.33 -13.71 -5.59
CA ASP A 6 -0.43 -13.71 -4.14
C ASP A 6 0.32 -12.51 -3.56
N ALA A 7 -0.22 -11.91 -2.50
CA ALA A 7 0.41 -10.75 -1.88
C ALA A 7 1.86 -11.00 -1.45
N PRO A 8 2.20 -12.12 -0.78
CA PRO A 8 3.60 -12.40 -0.43
C PRO A 8 4.53 -12.47 -1.64
N GLU A 9 4.05 -13.03 -2.75
CA GLU A 9 4.81 -13.06 -4.00
C GLU A 9 5.03 -11.66 -4.56
N PHE A 10 3.98 -10.85 -4.56
CA PHE A 10 4.06 -9.47 -5.03
C PHE A 10 5.05 -8.65 -4.20
N TYR A 11 5.07 -8.85 -2.88
CA TYR A 11 5.95 -8.09 -1.98
C TYR A 11 7.43 -8.37 -2.24
N LYS A 12 7.77 -9.48 -2.93
CA LYS A 12 9.14 -9.78 -3.32
C LYS A 12 9.58 -9.01 -4.56
N ILE A 13 8.64 -8.61 -5.41
CA ILE A 13 8.95 -7.94 -6.68
C ILE A 13 8.59 -6.46 -6.69
N ILE A 14 7.94 -5.97 -5.64
CA ILE A 14 7.49 -4.58 -5.53
C ILE A 14 8.69 -3.63 -5.52
N THR A 15 8.54 -2.48 -6.19
CA THR A 15 9.58 -1.44 -6.23
C THR A 15 9.07 -0.17 -5.57
N LYS A 16 9.99 0.64 -5.06
CA LYS A 16 9.68 1.94 -4.47
C LYS A 16 8.95 2.85 -5.45
N LYS A 17 9.42 2.89 -6.71
CA LYS A 17 8.83 3.70 -7.77
C LYS A 17 7.36 3.34 -7.99
N CYS A 18 7.04 2.06 -8.02
CA CYS A 18 5.67 1.59 -8.23
C CYS A 18 4.75 2.05 -7.09
N VAL A 19 5.24 1.96 -5.85
CA VAL A 19 4.48 2.42 -4.68
C VAL A 19 4.30 3.94 -4.71
N GLU A 20 5.34 4.69 -5.08
CA GLU A 20 5.25 6.14 -5.22
C GLU A 20 4.21 6.56 -6.26
N GLU A 21 4.17 5.88 -7.40
CA GLU A 21 3.17 6.13 -8.44
C GLU A 21 1.76 5.82 -7.95
N ALA A 22 1.59 4.73 -7.20
CA ALA A 22 0.30 4.38 -6.61
C ALA A 22 -0.16 5.43 -5.61
N ILE A 23 0.74 5.89 -4.75
CA ILE A 23 0.46 6.95 -3.78
C ILE A 23 0.05 8.24 -4.49
N GLU A 24 0.77 8.62 -5.52
CA GLU A 24 0.46 9.81 -6.29
C GLU A 24 -0.94 9.73 -6.92
N MET A 25 -1.26 8.59 -7.52
CA MET A 25 -2.58 8.38 -8.11
C MET A 25 -3.70 8.48 -7.07
N LEU A 26 -3.51 7.84 -5.91
CA LEU A 26 -4.50 7.87 -4.83
C LEU A 26 -4.64 9.25 -4.21
N SER A 27 -3.56 10.03 -4.16
CA SER A 27 -3.58 11.39 -3.60
C SER A 27 -4.28 12.39 -4.52
N LYS A 28 -4.17 12.21 -5.84
CA LYS A 28 -4.75 13.12 -6.82
C LYS A 28 -6.19 12.79 -7.19
N GLY A 29 -6.57 11.52 -7.09
CA GLY A 29 -7.89 11.06 -7.49
C GLY A 29 -8.87 11.07 -6.34
N LYS A 30 -10.17 11.19 -6.68
CA LYS A 30 -11.24 10.97 -5.71
C LYS A 30 -11.59 9.49 -5.74
N HIS A 31 -10.98 8.73 -4.85
CA HIS A 31 -11.24 7.30 -4.73
C HIS A 31 -11.98 7.00 -3.45
N ASP A 32 -12.96 6.10 -3.53
CA ASP A 32 -13.63 5.55 -2.36
C ASP A 32 -12.70 4.51 -1.72
N LEU A 33 -11.78 4.99 -0.92
CA LEU A 33 -10.82 4.13 -0.25
C LEU A 33 -11.41 3.58 1.03
N LYS A 34 -11.27 2.27 1.21
CA LYS A 34 -11.65 1.62 2.45
C LYS A 34 -10.66 2.03 3.53
N LYS A 35 -11.14 2.66 4.59
CA LYS A 35 -10.28 3.13 5.68
C LYS A 35 -9.57 1.95 6.37
N SER A 36 -8.30 2.15 6.68
CA SER A 36 -7.54 1.19 7.47
C SER A 36 -8.00 1.22 8.93
N THR A 37 -7.82 0.11 9.64
CA THR A 37 -8.28 -0.01 11.02
C THR A 37 -7.21 0.33 12.05
N LYS A 38 -5.93 0.10 11.75
CA LYS A 38 -4.84 0.27 12.73
C LYS A 38 -3.71 1.18 12.27
N TYR A 39 -3.35 1.14 10.99
CA TYR A 39 -2.15 1.79 10.49
C TYR A 39 -2.43 2.54 9.20
N ASP A 40 -1.62 3.56 8.94
CA ASP A 40 -1.66 4.34 7.70
C ASP A 40 -0.26 4.59 7.17
N VAL A 41 -0.14 4.76 5.84
CA VAL A 41 1.08 5.25 5.21
C VAL A 41 1.09 6.76 5.33
N LEU A 42 2.13 7.32 5.96
CA LEU A 42 2.27 8.77 6.11
C LEU A 42 2.97 9.35 4.88
N LEU A 43 2.34 10.33 4.24
CA LEU A 43 2.87 11.00 3.06
C LEU A 43 3.70 12.23 3.46
N ALA A 44 4.53 12.70 2.53
CA ALA A 44 5.39 13.86 2.75
C ALA A 44 4.61 15.14 3.10
N ASN A 45 3.38 15.27 2.58
CA ASN A 45 2.53 16.43 2.85
C ASN A 45 1.72 16.34 4.16
N GLY A 46 1.90 15.24 4.91
CA GLY A 46 1.17 15.01 6.16
C GLY A 46 -0.12 14.21 6.02
N ASP A 47 -0.57 13.94 4.80
CA ASP A 47 -1.75 13.11 4.56
C ASP A 47 -1.43 11.64 4.82
N VAL A 48 -2.46 10.84 5.01
CA VAL A 48 -2.32 9.40 5.25
C VAL A 48 -3.18 8.60 4.26
N LEU A 49 -2.70 7.40 3.90
CA LEU A 49 -3.42 6.49 3.01
C LEU A 49 -3.47 5.09 3.60
N PRO A 50 -4.54 4.31 3.34
CA PRO A 50 -4.62 2.93 3.79
C PRO A 50 -3.54 2.07 3.12
N PRO A 51 -2.69 1.35 3.89
CA PRO A 51 -1.61 0.55 3.29
C PRO A 51 -2.10 -0.52 2.31
N LYS A 52 -3.21 -1.18 2.59
CA LYS A 52 -3.77 -2.19 1.68
C LYS A 52 -4.16 -1.59 0.33
N GLU A 53 -4.76 -0.41 0.32
CA GLU A 53 -5.15 0.25 -0.93
C GLU A 53 -3.91 0.68 -1.72
N VAL A 54 -2.87 1.16 -1.05
CA VAL A 54 -1.60 1.49 -1.69
C VAL A 54 -1.02 0.25 -2.38
N MET A 55 -1.01 -0.88 -1.68
CA MET A 55 -0.49 -2.14 -2.24
C MET A 55 -1.31 -2.65 -3.41
N LYS A 56 -2.65 -2.56 -3.33
CA LYS A 56 -3.52 -2.96 -4.43
C LYS A 56 -3.26 -2.13 -5.68
N HIS A 57 -3.13 -0.83 -5.53
CA HIS A 57 -2.87 0.06 -6.67
C HIS A 57 -1.46 -0.11 -7.21
N ALA A 58 -0.47 -0.35 -6.35
CA ALA A 58 0.88 -0.67 -6.80
C ALA A 58 0.91 -1.94 -7.64
N ALA A 59 0.16 -2.96 -7.23
CA ALA A 59 0.05 -4.20 -8.00
C ALA A 59 -0.57 -3.94 -9.38
N LEU A 60 -1.64 -3.17 -9.43
CA LEU A 60 -2.28 -2.82 -10.71
C LEU A 60 -1.33 -2.06 -11.64
N LYS A 61 -0.51 -1.17 -11.09
CA LYS A 61 0.51 -0.45 -11.86
C LYS A 61 1.54 -1.37 -12.50
N MET A 62 1.84 -2.49 -11.85
CA MET A 62 2.77 -3.49 -12.36
C MET A 62 2.09 -4.54 -13.25
N GLY A 63 0.79 -4.42 -13.48
CA GLY A 63 0.03 -5.35 -14.30
C GLY A 63 -0.48 -6.56 -13.53
N TYR A 64 -0.57 -6.47 -12.20
CA TYR A 64 -1.04 -7.55 -11.35
C TYR A 64 -2.29 -7.15 -10.57
N GLU A 65 -3.04 -8.17 -10.14
CA GLU A 65 -4.14 -8.03 -9.21
C GLU A 65 -3.88 -8.95 -8.03
N LEU A 66 -3.92 -8.42 -6.81
CA LEU A 66 -3.67 -9.22 -5.61
C LEU A 66 -4.82 -10.19 -5.37
N LYS A 67 -4.49 -11.46 -5.14
CA LYS A 67 -5.50 -12.48 -4.88
C LYS A 67 -6.22 -12.23 -3.56
N ARG A 68 -7.54 -12.45 -3.58
CA ARG A 68 -8.37 -12.35 -2.40
C ARG A 68 -7.90 -13.31 -1.32
N GLY A 69 -7.88 -12.84 -0.06
CA GLY A 69 -7.45 -13.66 1.06
C GLY A 69 -5.95 -13.75 1.26
N THR A 70 -5.15 -13.19 0.35
CA THR A 70 -3.69 -13.15 0.50
C THR A 70 -3.17 -11.80 0.99
N VAL A 71 -4.03 -10.77 0.97
CA VAL A 71 -3.68 -9.43 1.47
C VAL A 71 -4.08 -9.35 2.93
N PHE A 72 -3.10 -9.49 3.81
CA PHE A 72 -3.30 -9.40 5.25
C PHE A 72 -3.01 -7.97 5.71
N GLY A 73 -3.73 -7.50 6.73
CA GLY A 73 -3.48 -6.19 7.33
C GLY A 73 -2.30 -6.20 8.29
N GLY A 74 -2.02 -5.03 8.87
CA GLY A 74 -0.99 -4.90 9.88
C GLY A 74 0.41 -5.12 9.35
N LYS A 75 1.22 -5.88 10.07
CA LYS A 75 2.63 -6.09 9.76
C LYS A 75 2.88 -6.68 8.38
N ALA A 76 2.00 -7.54 7.91
CA ALA A 76 2.17 -8.20 6.60
C ALA A 76 2.19 -7.19 5.45
N VAL A 77 1.45 -6.10 5.56
CA VAL A 77 1.44 -5.02 4.56
C VAL A 77 2.50 -3.97 4.89
N ASN A 78 2.66 -3.64 6.17
CA ASN A 78 3.54 -2.56 6.60
C ASN A 78 5.02 -2.87 6.38
N ASN A 79 5.44 -4.11 6.63
CA ASN A 79 6.86 -4.47 6.50
C ASN A 79 7.44 -4.24 5.10
N PRO A 80 6.78 -4.67 4.01
CA PRO A 80 7.27 -4.36 2.66
C PRO A 80 7.38 -2.86 2.40
N LEU A 81 6.41 -2.07 2.85
CA LEU A 81 6.44 -0.62 2.69
C LEU A 81 7.57 0.04 3.47
N LYS A 82 7.79 -0.41 4.71
CA LYS A 82 8.90 0.10 5.54
C LYS A 82 10.25 -0.23 4.92
N LYS A 83 10.41 -1.41 4.35
CA LYS A 83 11.64 -1.81 3.66
C LYS A 83 11.95 -0.90 2.47
N LEU A 84 10.91 -0.39 1.82
CA LEU A 84 11.06 0.54 0.70
C LEU A 84 11.28 1.99 1.14
N GLY A 85 11.29 2.25 2.44
CA GLY A 85 11.55 3.58 2.97
C GLY A 85 10.31 4.42 3.28
N PHE A 86 9.12 3.85 3.19
CA PHE A 86 7.89 4.56 3.52
C PHE A 86 7.63 4.54 5.02
N LYS A 87 7.03 5.62 5.53
CA LYS A 87 6.68 5.73 6.94
C LYS A 87 5.29 5.16 7.19
N ILE A 88 5.18 4.32 8.18
CA ILE A 88 3.90 3.77 8.65
C ILE A 88 3.64 4.32 10.03
N VAL A 89 2.43 4.79 10.26
CA VAL A 89 2.01 5.36 11.55
C VAL A 89 0.74 4.67 12.04
N ASP A 90 0.51 4.72 13.35
CA ASP A 90 -0.76 4.26 13.93
C ASP A 90 -1.82 5.35 13.82
N LYS A 91 -3.01 5.10 14.35
CA LYS A 91 -4.13 6.06 14.28
C LYS A 91 -3.91 7.33 15.11
N LYS A 92 -2.92 7.31 15.99
CA LYS A 92 -2.51 8.49 16.78
C LYS A 92 -1.40 9.28 16.09
N GLY A 93 -0.92 8.80 14.93
CA GLY A 93 0.16 9.44 14.20
C GLY A 93 1.56 9.05 14.67
N ASN A 94 1.69 8.05 15.52
CA ASN A 94 2.98 7.58 16.02
C ASN A 94 3.62 6.63 15.02
N PRO A 95 4.91 6.81 14.67
CA PRO A 95 5.60 5.88 13.78
C PRO A 95 5.77 4.51 14.46
N ILE A 96 5.71 3.49 13.63
CA ILE A 96 5.86 2.11 14.09
C ILE A 96 7.06 1.44 13.46
#